data_399da0906535564d187dd9b547c7502d
#
_entry.id   399da0906535564d187dd9b547c7502d
#
_cell.length_a   1.000
_cell.length_b   1.000
_cell.length_c   1.000
_cell.angle_alpha   90.00
_cell.angle_beta   90.00
_cell.angle_gamma   90.00
#
_symmetry.space_group_name_H-M   'P 1'
#
loop_
_entity.id
_entity.type
_entity.pdbx_description
1 polymer ?
#
loop_
_entity_poly.entity_id
_entity_poly.type
_entity_poly.pdbx_seq_one_letter_code
_entity_poly.pdbx_strand_id
1 'polypeptide(L)'
;MTNIPVYLYPQEYAAENGELDKYRLSRKLNLACKEAIEQAIGAHYSENRLDTSAAVKQVADAFGYERTLYVLAITVQHKGHDGRISDANKDWAMSVPIFEDRIDGSADNNRFLVVDKVNPGLVDLFVRGTRRAQAQEKEQQAERAKSKTAEKPSILEKLKRPVQRNSPNNSANFLEPEL
;
A
#
# COMPACT_ATOMS: atom_id res chain seq x y z
N MET A 1 12.69 -2.49 2.23
CA MET A 1 12.23 -2.99 3.54
C MET A 1 11.10 -3.98 3.31
N THR A 2 11.08 -5.12 4.01
CA THR A 2 9.99 -6.10 3.91
C THR A 2 8.72 -5.46 4.46
N ASN A 3 7.73 -5.27 3.59
CA ASN A 3 6.43 -4.73 3.97
C ASN A 3 5.68 -5.82 4.77
N ILE A 4 5.83 -5.79 6.10
CA ILE A 4 5.14 -6.71 6.99
C ILE A 4 3.68 -6.22 7.09
N PRO A 5 2.69 -7.04 6.75
CA PRO A 5 1.28 -6.63 6.77
C PRO A 5 0.81 -6.29 8.19
N VAL A 6 -0.26 -5.50 8.28
CA VAL A 6 -0.94 -5.24 9.55
C VAL A 6 -1.62 -6.52 10.02
N TYR A 7 -1.44 -6.88 11.29
CA TYR A 7 -2.15 -8.01 11.90
C TYR A 7 -3.53 -7.53 12.35
N LEU A 8 -4.58 -8.12 11.79
CA LEU A 8 -5.96 -7.63 11.92
C LEU A 8 -6.82 -8.43 12.90
N TYR A 9 -6.24 -9.32 13.69
CA TYR A 9 -6.99 -10.13 14.64
C TYR A 9 -6.62 -9.77 16.09
N PRO A 10 -7.53 -10.02 17.07
CA PRO A 10 -7.25 -9.77 18.49
C PRO A 10 -6.18 -10.70 19.04
N GLN A 11 -5.68 -10.37 20.24
CA GLN A 11 -4.60 -11.12 20.89
C GLN A 11 -5.00 -12.56 21.21
N GLU A 12 -6.24 -12.78 21.61
CA GLU A 12 -6.78 -14.11 21.90
C GLU A 12 -6.69 -15.03 20.69
N TYR A 13 -7.12 -14.52 19.53
CA TYR A 13 -7.00 -15.26 18.26
C TYR A 13 -5.53 -15.59 17.94
N ALA A 14 -4.64 -14.64 18.15
CA ALA A 14 -3.20 -14.85 17.91
C ALA A 14 -2.62 -15.91 18.86
N ALA A 15 -3.08 -15.95 20.11
CA ALA A 15 -2.66 -16.93 21.10
C ALA A 15 -3.15 -18.34 20.73
N GLU A 16 -4.42 -18.48 20.34
CA GLU A 16 -5.02 -19.76 19.95
C GLU A 16 -4.38 -20.35 18.67
N ASN A 17 -3.94 -19.48 17.74
CA ASN A 17 -3.35 -19.90 16.48
C ASN A 17 -1.82 -19.91 16.47
N GLY A 18 -1.15 -19.66 17.60
CA GLY A 18 0.32 -19.63 17.69
C GLY A 18 0.96 -18.45 16.95
N GLU A 19 0.24 -17.35 16.75
CA GLU A 19 0.67 -16.17 15.98
C GLU A 19 1.04 -14.96 16.85
N LEU A 20 1.23 -15.16 18.16
CA LEU A 20 1.55 -14.06 19.08
C LEU A 20 2.75 -13.21 18.67
N ASP A 21 3.76 -13.81 18.04
CA ASP A 21 4.92 -13.06 17.58
C ASP A 21 4.60 -12.13 16.42
N LYS A 22 3.73 -12.57 15.48
CA LYS A 22 3.22 -11.72 14.39
C LYS A 22 2.39 -10.56 14.94
N TYR A 23 1.51 -10.84 15.91
CA TYR A 23 0.72 -9.85 16.60
C TYR A 23 1.60 -8.80 17.30
N ARG A 24 2.56 -9.23 18.14
CA ARG A 24 3.49 -8.34 18.84
C ARG A 24 4.32 -7.48 17.89
N LEU A 25 4.84 -8.10 16.81
CA LEU A 25 5.61 -7.39 15.80
C LEU A 25 4.76 -6.33 15.10
N SER A 26 3.53 -6.66 14.72
CA SER A 26 2.61 -5.70 14.09
C SER A 26 2.31 -4.52 15.01
N ARG A 27 2.05 -4.75 16.30
CA ARG A 27 1.83 -3.68 17.29
C ARG A 27 3.06 -2.79 17.45
N LYS A 28 4.26 -3.37 17.52
CA LYS A 28 5.51 -2.60 17.56
C LYS A 28 5.66 -1.70 16.34
N LEU A 29 5.36 -2.22 15.16
CA LEU A 29 5.42 -1.46 13.92
C LEU A 29 4.33 -0.38 13.83
N ASN A 30 3.12 -0.62 14.38
CA ASN A 30 2.07 0.39 14.46
C ASN A 30 2.49 1.55 15.35
N LEU A 31 3.13 1.28 16.49
CA LEU A 31 3.68 2.32 17.36
C LEU A 31 4.77 3.13 16.66
N ALA A 32 5.73 2.47 16.02
CA ALA A 32 6.77 3.15 15.27
C ALA A 32 6.20 3.98 14.10
N CYS A 33 5.17 3.49 13.42
CA CYS A 33 4.46 4.23 12.38
C CYS A 33 3.76 5.48 12.93
N LYS A 34 3.09 5.38 14.08
CA LYS A 34 2.49 6.50 14.79
C LYS A 34 3.52 7.59 15.08
N GLU A 35 4.65 7.21 15.65
CA GLU A 35 5.75 8.14 15.96
C GLU A 35 6.31 8.79 14.69
N ALA A 36 6.48 8.01 13.61
CA ALA A 36 6.93 8.53 12.33
C ALA A 36 5.94 9.53 11.71
N ILE A 37 4.62 9.31 11.85
CA ILE A 37 3.60 10.29 11.41
C ILE A 37 3.74 11.59 12.18
N GLU A 38 3.88 11.55 13.51
CA GLU A 38 4.05 12.74 14.35
C GLU A 38 5.32 13.51 13.98
N GLN A 39 6.41 12.80 13.77
CA GLN A 39 7.69 13.40 13.35
C GLN A 39 7.60 14.02 11.95
N ALA A 40 6.97 13.32 10.99
CA ALA A 40 6.82 13.81 9.62
C ALA A 40 5.95 15.06 9.57
N ILE A 41 4.85 15.10 10.33
CA ILE A 41 4.01 16.30 10.43
C ILE A 41 4.84 17.47 11.03
N GLY A 42 5.59 17.22 12.11
CA GLY A 42 6.42 18.24 12.73
C GLY A 42 7.55 18.75 11.82
N ALA A 43 8.21 17.85 11.09
CA ALA A 43 9.33 18.18 10.19
C ALA A 43 8.90 18.96 8.93
N HIS A 44 7.68 18.69 8.43
CA HIS A 44 7.16 19.31 7.21
C HIS A 44 6.13 20.41 7.45
N TYR A 45 5.98 20.86 8.70
CA TYR A 45 5.11 21.99 9.05
C TYR A 45 5.93 23.25 9.21
N SER A 46 5.75 24.20 8.32
CA SER A 46 6.39 25.52 8.37
C SER A 46 5.42 26.61 7.88
N GLU A 47 5.58 27.81 8.37
CA GLU A 47 4.79 28.99 7.94
C GLU A 47 3.26 28.73 7.96
N ASN A 48 2.78 28.05 9.01
CA ASN A 48 1.37 27.64 9.16
C ASN A 48 0.84 26.72 8.04
N ARG A 49 1.73 26.03 7.33
CA ARG A 49 1.39 25.11 6.24
C ARG A 49 2.11 23.78 6.40
N LEU A 50 1.38 22.68 6.17
CA LEU A 50 1.94 21.35 6.09
C LEU A 50 2.23 20.98 4.62
N ASP A 51 3.48 20.64 4.31
CA ASP A 51 3.77 19.91 3.07
C ASP A 51 3.33 18.47 3.21
N THR A 52 2.03 18.26 2.93
CA THR A 52 1.38 16.95 3.08
C THR A 52 2.01 15.91 2.16
N SER A 53 2.49 16.30 0.98
CA SER A 53 3.07 15.36 0.02
C SER A 53 4.38 14.79 0.52
N ALA A 54 5.29 15.64 0.98
CA ALA A 54 6.57 15.22 1.53
C ALA A 54 6.40 14.41 2.81
N ALA A 55 5.54 14.86 3.73
CA ALA A 55 5.26 14.19 4.99
C ALA A 55 4.67 12.78 4.77
N VAL A 56 3.68 12.63 3.90
CA VAL A 56 3.07 11.34 3.55
C VAL A 56 4.08 10.41 2.89
N LYS A 57 4.86 10.93 1.93
CA LYS A 57 5.87 10.13 1.25
C LYS A 57 6.90 9.56 2.23
N GLN A 58 7.39 10.37 3.16
CA GLN A 58 8.36 9.93 4.18
C GLN A 58 7.85 8.74 4.98
N VAL A 59 6.60 8.77 5.43
CA VAL A 59 6.01 7.69 6.24
C VAL A 59 5.67 6.47 5.37
N ALA A 60 5.08 6.68 4.19
CA ALA A 60 4.69 5.61 3.29
C ALA A 60 5.91 4.82 2.77
N ASP A 61 7.03 5.47 2.49
CA ASP A 61 8.28 4.81 2.08
C ASP A 61 8.82 3.88 3.20
N ALA A 62 8.59 4.22 4.46
CA ALA A 62 9.07 3.46 5.61
C ALA A 62 8.12 2.32 6.04
N PHE A 63 6.81 2.56 6.03
CA PHE A 63 5.81 1.67 6.63
C PHE A 63 4.77 1.14 5.65
N GLY A 64 4.70 1.67 4.43
CA GLY A 64 3.65 1.42 3.44
C GLY A 64 2.34 2.15 3.76
N TYR A 65 1.52 2.33 2.72
CA TYR A 65 0.22 3.01 2.86
C TYR A 65 -0.75 2.25 3.75
N GLU A 66 -0.76 0.92 3.69
CA GLU A 66 -1.69 0.09 4.45
C GLU A 66 -1.55 0.32 5.96
N ARG A 67 -0.34 0.22 6.49
CA ARG A 67 -0.07 0.44 7.91
C ARG A 67 -0.31 1.89 8.30
N THR A 68 0.14 2.84 7.48
CA THR A 68 -0.07 4.27 7.72
C THR A 68 -1.57 4.58 7.84
N LEU A 69 -2.38 4.09 6.93
CA LEU A 69 -3.83 4.28 6.94
C LEU A 69 -4.51 3.56 8.12
N TYR A 70 -4.03 2.38 8.50
CA TYR A 70 -4.54 1.67 9.67
C TYR A 70 -4.36 2.48 10.95
N VAL A 71 -3.15 3.00 11.22
CA VAL A 71 -2.85 3.84 12.38
C VAL A 71 -3.68 5.13 12.36
N LEU A 72 -3.83 5.75 11.20
CA LEU A 72 -4.66 6.95 11.03
C LEU A 72 -6.14 6.66 11.25
N ALA A 73 -6.65 5.52 10.80
CA ALA A 73 -8.05 5.14 11.03
C ALA A 73 -8.35 4.96 12.53
N ILE A 74 -7.44 4.32 13.28
CA ILE A 74 -7.52 4.24 14.74
C ILE A 74 -7.64 5.64 15.34
N THR A 75 -6.76 6.55 14.93
CA THR A 75 -6.75 7.93 15.44
C THR A 75 -8.06 8.65 15.14
N VAL A 76 -8.58 8.56 13.91
CA VAL A 76 -9.83 9.23 13.52
C VAL A 76 -11.03 8.63 14.25
N GLN A 77 -11.11 7.31 14.42
CA GLN A 77 -12.21 6.68 15.16
C GLN A 77 -12.24 7.14 16.62
N HIS A 78 -11.09 7.24 17.28
CA HIS A 78 -11.01 7.73 18.66
C HIS A 78 -11.33 9.23 18.79
N LYS A 79 -11.13 10.01 17.72
CA LYS A 79 -11.38 11.46 17.68
C LYS A 79 -12.63 11.84 16.88
N GLY A 80 -13.55 10.93 16.71
CA GLY A 80 -14.76 11.15 15.91
C GLY A 80 -15.62 12.35 16.30
N HIS A 81 -15.52 12.82 17.56
CA HIS A 81 -16.25 14.02 18.02
C HIS A 81 -15.50 15.32 17.72
N ASP A 82 -14.23 15.28 17.27
CA ASP A 82 -13.47 16.48 16.98
C ASP A 82 -13.95 17.13 15.67
N GLY A 83 -14.45 18.35 15.76
CA GLY A 83 -14.94 19.10 14.60
C GLY A 83 -13.84 19.52 13.60
N ARG A 84 -12.57 19.31 13.93
CA ARG A 84 -11.44 19.58 13.03
C ARG A 84 -11.14 18.40 12.10
N ILE A 85 -11.75 17.24 12.32
CA ILE A 85 -11.69 16.09 11.42
C ILE A 85 -12.92 16.13 10.52
N SER A 86 -12.70 16.05 9.22
CA SER A 86 -13.76 16.08 8.20
C SER A 86 -14.63 14.84 8.26
N ASP A 87 -15.92 14.99 7.97
CA ASP A 87 -16.88 13.89 7.97
C ASP A 87 -16.48 12.80 6.97
N ALA A 88 -15.95 13.18 5.81
CA ALA A 88 -15.43 12.22 4.83
C ALA A 88 -14.29 11.34 5.35
N ASN A 89 -13.47 11.84 6.28
CA ASN A 89 -12.43 11.04 6.93
C ASN A 89 -12.98 10.23 8.10
N LYS A 90 -14.02 10.71 8.79
CA LYS A 90 -14.74 9.93 9.80
C LYS A 90 -15.44 8.73 9.18
N ASP A 91 -16.20 8.95 8.11
CA ASP A 91 -16.90 7.89 7.39
C ASP A 91 -15.92 6.84 6.83
N TRP A 92 -14.81 7.29 6.25
CA TRP A 92 -13.77 6.38 5.81
C TRP A 92 -13.18 5.58 6.96
N ALA A 93 -12.82 6.21 8.07
CA ALA A 93 -12.22 5.51 9.19
C ALA A 93 -13.15 4.43 9.77
N MET A 94 -14.45 4.72 9.84
CA MET A 94 -15.46 3.73 10.27
C MET A 94 -15.57 2.52 9.34
N SER A 95 -15.17 2.64 8.07
CA SER A 95 -15.12 1.51 7.14
C SER A 95 -13.89 0.62 7.30
N VAL A 96 -12.87 1.07 8.03
CA VAL A 96 -11.65 0.30 8.28
C VAL A 96 -11.88 -0.63 9.48
N PRO A 97 -11.76 -1.97 9.31
CA PRO A 97 -11.89 -2.88 10.43
C PRO A 97 -10.71 -2.72 11.39
N ILE A 98 -11.00 -2.34 12.62
CA ILE A 98 -10.01 -2.21 13.68
C ILE A 98 -10.35 -3.23 14.74
N PHE A 99 -9.49 -4.22 14.85
CA PHE A 99 -9.57 -5.27 15.87
C PHE A 99 -8.59 -4.93 17.00
N GLU A 100 -8.82 -3.80 17.65
CA GLU A 100 -8.13 -3.53 18.90
C GLU A 100 -8.83 -4.29 20.02
N ASP A 101 -8.00 -4.84 20.89
CA ASP A 101 -8.46 -5.38 22.16
C ASP A 101 -9.10 -4.22 22.94
N ARG A 102 -10.41 -4.07 22.81
CA ARG A 102 -11.20 -3.09 23.57
C ARG A 102 -11.33 -3.51 25.05
N ILE A 103 -10.42 -4.33 25.47
CA ILE A 103 -10.43 -4.80 26.84
C ILE A 103 -10.00 -3.62 27.72
N ASP A 104 -10.97 -3.10 28.43
CA ASP A 104 -10.85 -2.35 29.68
C ASP A 104 -10.46 -0.86 29.68
N GLY A 105 -10.48 -0.16 28.58
CA GLY A 105 -10.12 1.27 28.60
C GLY A 105 -8.69 1.54 29.08
N SER A 106 -7.82 0.55 28.97
CA SER A 106 -6.42 0.68 29.38
C SER A 106 -5.67 1.66 28.47
N ALA A 107 -4.63 2.27 29.03
CA ALA A 107 -3.75 3.22 28.34
C ALA A 107 -3.10 2.64 27.06
N ASP A 108 -3.18 1.33 26.84
CA ASP A 108 -2.61 0.66 25.66
C ASP A 108 -3.34 0.99 24.36
N ASN A 109 -4.65 1.24 24.41
CA ASN A 109 -5.41 1.65 23.22
C ASN A 109 -5.03 3.05 22.74
N ASN A 110 -4.50 3.89 23.63
CA ASN A 110 -4.04 5.24 23.28
C ASN A 110 -2.63 5.27 22.64
N ARG A 111 -1.90 4.15 22.65
CA ARG A 111 -0.51 4.13 22.14
C ARG A 111 -0.40 4.43 20.66
N PHE A 112 -1.38 4.04 19.88
CA PHE A 112 -1.36 4.24 18.42
C PHE A 112 -1.97 5.56 17.97
N LEU A 113 -2.45 6.39 18.89
CA LEU A 113 -3.06 7.66 18.55
C LEU A 113 -2.01 8.70 18.17
N VAL A 114 -2.13 9.24 16.99
CA VAL A 114 -1.35 10.39 16.51
C VAL A 114 -1.95 11.63 17.14
N VAL A 115 -1.46 12.08 18.34
CA VAL A 115 -2.29 13.06 18.97
C VAL A 115 -1.73 14.09 19.90
N ASP A 116 -0.99 13.77 20.86
CA ASP A 116 -0.87 14.70 22.00
C ASP A 116 -0.11 15.99 21.71
N LYS A 117 0.60 16.04 20.60
CA LYS A 117 1.40 17.21 20.18
C LYS A 117 1.00 17.75 18.82
N VAL A 118 0.09 17.09 18.11
CA VAL A 118 -0.28 17.43 16.73
C VAL A 118 -1.71 17.97 16.69
N ASN A 119 -1.89 19.09 16.03
CA ASN A 119 -3.23 19.65 15.80
C ASN A 119 -4.08 18.66 14.99
N PRO A 120 -5.28 18.24 15.45
CA PRO A 120 -6.16 17.33 14.73
C PRO A 120 -6.50 17.75 13.29
N GLY A 121 -6.50 19.04 12.98
CA GLY A 121 -6.64 19.53 11.61
C GLY A 121 -5.47 19.14 10.71
N LEU A 122 -4.25 19.06 11.25
CA LEU A 122 -3.08 18.56 10.52
C LEU A 122 -3.19 17.04 10.30
N VAL A 123 -3.72 16.31 11.27
CA VAL A 123 -4.01 14.88 11.11
C VAL A 123 -5.03 14.66 9.99
N ASP A 124 -6.11 15.45 9.94
CA ASP A 124 -7.11 15.38 8.86
C ASP A 124 -6.50 15.62 7.48
N LEU A 125 -5.61 16.61 7.35
CA LEU A 125 -4.87 16.85 6.12
C LEU A 125 -3.97 15.67 5.75
N PHE A 126 -3.28 15.11 6.72
CA PHE A 126 -2.40 13.95 6.51
C PHE A 126 -3.19 12.72 6.06
N VAL A 127 -4.33 12.42 6.68
CA VAL A 127 -5.25 11.34 6.26
C VAL A 127 -5.66 11.51 4.81
N ARG A 128 -6.13 12.71 4.45
CA ARG A 128 -6.56 13.04 3.09
C ARG A 128 -5.43 12.86 2.07
N GLY A 129 -4.24 13.34 2.42
CA GLY A 129 -3.04 13.18 1.60
C GLY A 129 -2.65 11.73 1.39
N THR A 130 -2.65 10.92 2.46
CA THR A 130 -2.29 9.49 2.40
C THR A 130 -3.29 8.70 1.56
N ARG A 131 -4.59 8.93 1.72
CA ARG A 131 -5.64 8.27 0.93
C ARG A 131 -5.50 8.60 -0.55
N ARG A 132 -5.25 9.88 -0.88
CA ARG A 132 -5.03 10.32 -2.26
C ARG A 132 -3.79 9.69 -2.88
N ALA A 133 -2.68 9.67 -2.15
CA ALA A 133 -1.42 9.09 -2.63
C ALA A 133 -1.55 7.59 -2.88
N GLN A 134 -2.21 6.85 -1.98
CA GLN A 134 -2.49 5.43 -2.18
C GLN A 134 -3.36 5.16 -3.42
N ALA A 135 -4.39 5.97 -3.64
CA ALA A 135 -5.26 5.83 -4.81
C ALA A 135 -4.48 6.04 -6.12
N GLN A 136 -3.62 7.07 -6.17
CA GLN A 136 -2.76 7.34 -7.32
C GLN A 136 -1.75 6.21 -7.58
N GLU A 137 -1.17 5.64 -6.53
CA GLU A 137 -0.25 4.51 -6.69
C GLU A 137 -0.95 3.28 -7.25
N LYS A 138 -2.15 2.95 -6.75
CA LYS A 138 -2.95 1.83 -7.26
C LYS A 138 -3.34 2.02 -8.72
N GLU A 139 -3.69 3.24 -9.13
CA GLU A 139 -4.02 3.57 -10.51
C GLU A 139 -2.81 3.37 -11.44
N GLN A 140 -1.64 3.92 -11.05
CA GLN A 140 -0.40 3.74 -11.79
C GLN A 140 0.02 2.27 -11.91
N GLN A 141 -0.15 1.48 -10.85
CA GLN A 141 0.13 0.04 -10.89
C GLN A 141 -0.81 -0.69 -11.84
N ALA A 142 -2.10 -0.33 -11.85
CA ALA A 142 -3.09 -0.90 -12.76
C ALA A 142 -2.79 -0.56 -14.24
N GLU A 143 -2.38 0.66 -14.52
CA GLU A 143 -1.98 1.08 -15.88
C GLU A 143 -0.72 0.35 -16.35
N ARG A 144 0.29 0.23 -15.50
CA ARG A 144 1.51 -0.54 -15.80
C ARG A 144 1.23 -2.03 -16.03
N ALA A 145 0.28 -2.60 -15.33
CA ALA A 145 -0.13 -3.98 -15.53
C ALA A 145 -0.82 -4.16 -16.89
N LYS A 146 -1.69 -3.22 -17.30
CA LYS A 146 -2.36 -3.22 -18.60
C LYS A 146 -1.36 -3.08 -19.76
N SER A 147 -0.38 -2.18 -19.65
CA SER A 147 0.64 -1.98 -20.69
C SER A 147 1.51 -3.23 -20.89
N LYS A 148 1.93 -3.90 -19.82
CA LYS A 148 2.70 -5.15 -19.89
C LYS A 148 1.92 -6.31 -20.51
N THR A 149 0.60 -6.32 -20.38
CA THR A 149 -0.26 -7.35 -21.01
C THR A 149 -0.44 -7.09 -22.49
N ALA A 150 -0.48 -5.81 -22.91
CA ALA A 150 -0.60 -5.41 -24.31
C ALA A 150 0.69 -5.67 -25.13
N GLU A 151 1.87 -5.67 -24.50
CA GLU A 151 3.16 -5.92 -25.15
C GLU A 151 3.47 -7.42 -25.35
N LYS A 152 2.73 -8.34 -24.78
CA LYS A 152 2.89 -9.78 -25.04
C LYS A 152 2.09 -10.16 -26.30
N PRO A 153 2.72 -10.33 -27.48
CA PRO A 153 2.00 -10.83 -28.63
C PRO A 153 1.41 -12.20 -28.31
N SER A 154 0.11 -12.35 -28.55
CA SER A 154 -0.60 -13.59 -28.30
C SER A 154 0.13 -14.75 -28.99
N ILE A 155 0.37 -15.84 -28.25
CA ILE A 155 0.98 -17.08 -28.81
C ILE A 155 0.18 -17.56 -30.02
N LEU A 156 -1.14 -17.29 -30.05
CA LEU A 156 -2.04 -17.55 -31.17
C LEU A 156 -1.67 -16.77 -32.45
N GLU A 157 -1.12 -15.56 -32.34
CA GLU A 157 -0.69 -14.76 -33.50
C GLU A 157 0.63 -15.26 -34.08
N LYS A 158 1.53 -15.80 -33.26
CA LYS A 158 2.75 -16.47 -33.70
C LYS A 158 2.46 -17.79 -34.45
N LEU A 159 1.38 -18.50 -34.09
CA LEU A 159 0.95 -19.75 -34.74
C LEU A 159 0.25 -19.51 -36.10
N LYS A 160 -0.24 -18.28 -36.35
CA LYS A 160 -0.92 -17.93 -37.63
C LYS A 160 0.02 -17.44 -38.73
N ARG A 161 1.32 -17.28 -38.49
CA ARG A 161 2.27 -16.96 -39.55
C ARG A 161 2.51 -18.21 -40.40
N PRO A 162 2.17 -18.21 -41.71
CA PRO A 162 2.44 -19.35 -42.59
C PRO A 162 3.95 -19.56 -42.67
N VAL A 163 4.39 -20.78 -42.42
CA VAL A 163 5.76 -21.21 -42.63
C VAL A 163 6.01 -21.14 -44.16
N GLN A 164 6.78 -20.18 -44.62
CA GLN A 164 7.33 -20.20 -45.99
C GLN A 164 8.24 -21.40 -46.11
N ARG A 165 7.76 -22.46 -46.78
CA ARG A 165 8.57 -23.58 -47.18
C ARG A 165 9.46 -23.12 -48.32
N ASN A 166 10.74 -22.90 -48.05
CA ASN A 166 11.76 -22.82 -49.09
C ASN A 166 11.87 -24.19 -49.72
N SER A 167 11.42 -24.31 -50.97
CA SER A 167 11.68 -25.46 -51.81
C SER A 167 13.15 -25.47 -52.21
N PRO A 168 13.90 -26.56 -52.06
CA PRO A 168 15.24 -26.67 -52.60
C PRO A 168 15.15 -26.86 -54.11
N ASN A 169 15.72 -25.95 -54.84
CA ASN A 169 15.93 -26.04 -56.28
C ASN A 169 17.02 -27.11 -56.52
N ASN A 170 16.60 -28.30 -56.97
CA ASN A 170 17.47 -29.40 -57.34
C ASN A 170 17.67 -29.34 -58.85
N SER A 171 18.70 -28.60 -59.29
CA SER A 171 19.18 -28.67 -60.68
C SER A 171 20.22 -29.79 -60.74
N ALA A 172 19.77 -30.96 -61.10
CA ALA A 172 20.66 -32.08 -61.46
C ALA A 172 21.22 -31.80 -62.86
N ASN A 173 22.50 -31.45 -62.95
CA ASN A 173 23.29 -31.54 -64.20
C ASN A 173 23.68 -32.99 -64.41
N PHE A 174 23.06 -33.60 -65.42
CA PHE A 174 23.43 -34.87 -66.03
C PHE A 174 24.56 -34.64 -66.96
N LEU A 175 25.76 -35.12 -66.69
CA LEU A 175 26.85 -35.27 -67.64
C LEU A 175 26.90 -36.71 -68.10
N GLU A 176 26.64 -36.89 -69.38
CA GLU A 176 26.86 -38.18 -70.10
C GLU A 176 28.37 -38.44 -70.26
N PRO A 177 28.81 -39.70 -70.18
CA PRO A 177 30.16 -40.07 -70.52
C PRO A 177 30.22 -40.45 -72.02
N GLU A 178 31.12 -39.83 -72.77
CA GLU A 178 31.60 -40.32 -74.07
C GLU A 178 32.77 -41.29 -73.87
N LEU A 179 32.66 -42.48 -74.45
CA LEU A 179 33.60 -43.49 -75.00
C LEU A 179 35.01 -43.59 -74.39
#